data_381369766104d10003b8819c3dadeb76
#
_entry.id   381369766104d10003b8819c3dadeb76
#
_cell.length_a   1.000
_cell.length_b   1.000
_cell.length_c   1.000
_cell.angle_alpha   90.00
_cell.angle_beta   90.00
_cell.angle_gamma   90.00
#
_symmetry.space_group_name_H-M   'P 1'
#
loop_
_entity.id
_entity.type
_entity.pdbx_description
1 polymer ?
#
loop_
_entity_poly.entity_id
_entity_poly.type
_entity_poly.pdbx_seq_one_letter_code
_entity_poly.pdbx_strand_id
1 'polypeptide(L)'
;TITVKDMEIFSQVISMCERADTSIDLIASILPSEMPRNICRAFSDASTRGVKVRMIFPKKGIDLDLSRLKGYFEVRLTNTMPAAGIILVDEKEFCVGGLDVPDSMNTLLGMWMNQSELASLAKLIFNNIYENSEIYSS
;
A
#
# COMPACT_ATOMS: atom_id res chain seq x y z
N THR A 1 -8.93 13.60 -9.67
CA THR A 1 -8.89 13.33 -8.23
C THR A 1 -10.26 12.90 -7.74
N ILE A 2 -10.32 11.81 -7.00
CA ILE A 2 -11.56 11.25 -6.45
C ILE A 2 -11.34 11.00 -4.97
N THR A 3 -12.25 11.50 -4.13
CA THR A 3 -12.29 11.19 -2.71
C THR A 3 -13.09 9.91 -2.50
N VAL A 4 -12.52 8.95 -1.78
CA VAL A 4 -13.16 7.67 -1.51
C VAL A 4 -13.20 7.38 -0.01
N LYS A 5 -14.14 6.56 0.43
CA LYS A 5 -14.34 6.22 1.85
C LYS A 5 -14.50 4.71 2.03
N ASP A 6 -13.98 4.20 3.14
CA ASP A 6 -14.23 2.83 3.63
C ASP A 6 -14.10 1.77 2.54
N MET A 7 -15.19 1.09 2.24
CA MET A 7 -15.22 0.01 1.25
C MET A 7 -14.82 0.49 -0.15
N GLU A 8 -15.05 1.77 -0.45
CA GLU A 8 -14.64 2.34 -1.74
C GLU A 8 -13.13 2.41 -1.85
N ILE A 9 -12.42 2.67 -0.74
CA ILE A 9 -10.95 2.65 -0.73
C ILE A 9 -10.45 1.26 -1.08
N PHE A 10 -11.02 0.22 -0.46
CA PHE A 10 -10.62 -1.15 -0.73
C PHE A 10 -10.92 -1.55 -2.17
N SER A 11 -12.09 -1.17 -2.67
CA SER A 11 -12.44 -1.44 -4.07
C SER A 11 -11.49 -0.72 -5.03
N GLN A 12 -11.11 0.51 -4.71
CA GLN A 12 -10.17 1.28 -5.52
C GLN A 12 -8.80 0.62 -5.54
N VAL A 13 -8.30 0.19 -4.38
CA VAL A 13 -7.01 -0.50 -4.28
C VAL A 13 -7.01 -1.80 -5.08
N ILE A 14 -8.09 -2.58 -4.98
CA ILE A 14 -8.24 -3.82 -5.74
C ILE A 14 -8.19 -3.52 -7.24
N SER A 15 -8.95 -2.54 -7.70
CA SER A 15 -8.96 -2.15 -9.11
C SER A 15 -7.58 -1.71 -9.60
N MET A 16 -6.87 -0.95 -8.78
CA MET A 16 -5.50 -0.53 -9.11
C MET A 16 -4.56 -1.72 -9.25
N CYS A 17 -4.64 -2.67 -8.32
CA CYS A 17 -3.83 -3.89 -8.40
C CYS A 17 -4.16 -4.72 -9.64
N GLU A 18 -5.44 -4.80 -10.01
CA GLU A 18 -5.86 -5.54 -11.20
C GLU A 18 -5.34 -4.90 -12.49
N ARG A 19 -5.20 -3.57 -12.51
CA ARG A 19 -4.65 -2.83 -13.66
C ARG A 19 -3.13 -2.82 -13.71
N ALA A 20 -2.45 -3.25 -12.66
CA ALA A 20 -1.00 -3.17 -12.57
C ALA A 20 -0.32 -4.04 -13.63
N ASP A 21 0.63 -3.45 -14.33
CA ASP A 21 1.43 -4.14 -15.35
C ASP A 21 2.88 -4.35 -14.90
N THR A 22 3.50 -3.38 -14.25
CA THR A 22 4.93 -3.41 -13.95
C THR A 22 5.23 -3.37 -12.45
N SER A 23 4.60 -2.50 -11.69
CA SER A 23 4.99 -2.31 -10.29
C SER A 23 3.83 -1.86 -9.40
N ILE A 24 3.91 -2.29 -8.14
CA ILE A 24 3.05 -1.80 -7.06
C ILE A 24 3.98 -1.46 -5.90
N ASP A 25 3.87 -0.23 -5.40
CA ASP A 25 4.59 0.24 -4.22
C ASP A 25 3.58 0.62 -3.14
N LEU A 26 3.71 0.00 -1.98
CA LEU A 26 2.77 0.20 -0.87
C LEU A 26 3.49 0.65 0.39
N ILE A 27 3.00 1.73 0.99
CA ILE A 27 3.28 2.06 2.38
C ILE A 27 1.98 1.81 3.14
N ALA A 28 1.98 0.77 3.98
CA ALA A 28 0.77 0.36 4.67
C ALA A 28 0.71 0.99 6.06
N SER A 29 -0.47 1.45 6.44
CA SER A 29 -0.72 1.93 7.79
C SER A 29 -1.22 0.82 8.71
N ILE A 30 -1.48 -0.36 8.17
CA ILE A 30 -1.93 -1.55 8.90
C ILE A 30 -1.01 -2.73 8.61
N LEU A 31 -1.04 -3.73 9.47
CA LEU A 31 -0.26 -4.94 9.29
C LEU A 31 -0.90 -5.87 8.25
N PRO A 32 -0.12 -6.77 7.62
CA PRO A 32 -0.70 -7.70 6.64
C PRO A 32 -1.84 -8.56 7.20
N SER A 33 -1.75 -8.95 8.47
CA SER A 33 -2.81 -9.74 9.12
C SER A 33 -4.10 -8.95 9.34
N GLU A 34 -4.03 -7.63 9.29
CA GLU A 34 -5.19 -6.74 9.44
C GLU A 34 -5.83 -6.39 8.10
N MET A 35 -5.18 -6.73 7.00
CA MET A 35 -5.69 -6.44 5.66
C MET A 35 -6.86 -7.38 5.31
N PRO A 36 -7.91 -6.87 4.66
CA PRO A 36 -8.97 -7.74 4.14
C PRO A 36 -8.42 -8.78 3.18
N ARG A 37 -9.05 -9.96 3.17
CA ARG A 37 -8.58 -11.07 2.34
C ARG A 37 -8.59 -10.76 0.85
N ASN A 38 -9.59 -10.01 0.38
CA ASN A 38 -9.67 -9.64 -1.03
C ASN A 38 -8.53 -8.69 -1.43
N ILE A 39 -8.05 -7.86 -0.51
CA ILE A 39 -6.89 -7.00 -0.74
C ILE A 39 -5.63 -7.88 -0.87
N CYS A 40 -5.43 -8.81 0.06
CA CYS A 40 -4.30 -9.73 -0.01
C CYS A 40 -4.30 -10.53 -1.30
N ARG A 41 -5.48 -10.96 -1.75
CA ARG A 41 -5.62 -11.68 -3.01
C ARG A 41 -5.23 -10.81 -4.21
N ALA A 42 -5.64 -9.55 -4.21
CA ALA A 42 -5.31 -8.63 -5.30
C ALA A 42 -3.79 -8.44 -5.44
N PHE A 43 -3.09 -8.27 -4.31
CA PHE A 43 -1.63 -8.19 -4.33
C PHE A 43 -1.00 -9.50 -4.78
N SER A 44 -1.51 -10.62 -4.29
CA SER A 44 -0.99 -11.95 -4.63
C SER A 44 -1.16 -12.25 -6.13
N ASP A 45 -2.32 -11.92 -6.69
CA ASP A 45 -2.58 -12.11 -8.12
C ASP A 45 -1.66 -11.24 -8.97
N ALA A 46 -1.43 -10.00 -8.56
CA ALA A 46 -0.50 -9.12 -9.25
C ALA A 46 0.92 -9.70 -9.23
N SER A 47 1.37 -10.16 -8.08
CA SER A 47 2.69 -10.78 -7.94
C SER A 47 2.83 -12.01 -8.84
N THR A 48 1.81 -12.87 -8.89
CA THR A 48 1.84 -14.05 -9.77
C THR A 48 1.85 -13.70 -11.26
N ARG A 49 1.30 -12.56 -11.64
CA ARG A 49 1.37 -12.08 -13.02
C ARG A 49 2.75 -11.51 -13.38
N GLY A 50 3.66 -11.39 -12.43
CA GLY A 50 5.00 -10.84 -12.65
C GLY A 50 5.14 -9.35 -12.30
N VAL A 51 4.13 -8.76 -11.68
CA VAL A 51 4.22 -7.38 -11.19
C VAL A 51 5.19 -7.34 -10.00
N LYS A 52 6.11 -6.39 -10.00
CA LYS A 52 7.04 -6.20 -8.89
C LYS A 52 6.33 -5.47 -7.76
N VAL A 53 6.20 -6.12 -6.60
CA VAL A 53 5.50 -5.54 -5.45
C VAL A 53 6.47 -5.27 -4.33
N ARG A 54 6.53 -4.00 -3.89
CA ARG A 54 7.31 -3.57 -2.75
C ARG A 54 6.37 -3.05 -1.67
N MET A 55 6.60 -3.47 -0.44
CA MET A 55 5.72 -3.09 0.68
C MET A 55 6.55 -2.61 1.86
N ILE A 56 6.09 -1.54 2.50
CA ILE A 56 6.67 -1.01 3.73
C ILE A 56 5.61 -1.10 4.81
N PHE A 57 5.94 -1.79 5.90
CA PHE A 57 5.05 -1.92 7.06
C PHE A 57 5.65 -1.26 8.28
N PRO A 58 4.82 -0.87 9.27
CA PRO A 58 5.34 -0.35 10.52
C PRO A 58 6.04 -1.43 11.31
N LYS A 59 7.17 -1.08 11.94
CA LYS A 59 7.89 -1.97 12.83
C LYS A 59 7.28 -1.84 14.23
N LYS A 60 6.50 -2.84 14.62
CA LYS A 60 5.79 -2.84 15.89
C LYS A 60 6.34 -3.86 16.90
N GLY A 61 7.58 -4.32 16.70
CA GLY A 61 8.21 -5.23 17.63
C GLY A 61 7.68 -6.66 17.58
N ILE A 62 6.88 -6.99 16.58
CA ILE A 62 6.36 -8.33 16.37
C ILE A 62 6.66 -8.77 14.94
N ASP A 63 6.73 -10.07 14.72
CA ASP A 63 6.92 -10.61 13.37
C ASP A 63 5.69 -10.38 12.53
N LEU A 64 5.91 -10.13 11.25
CA LEU A 64 4.82 -10.00 10.29
C LEU A 64 4.29 -11.39 9.93
N ASP A 65 2.97 -11.50 9.87
CA ASP A 65 2.32 -12.68 9.33
C ASP A 65 1.98 -12.42 7.87
N LEU A 66 2.80 -12.97 6.97
CA LEU A 66 2.63 -12.81 5.52
C LEU A 66 1.90 -14.00 4.89
N SER A 67 1.28 -14.85 5.68
CA SER A 67 0.69 -16.11 5.19
C SER A 67 -0.42 -15.91 4.15
N ARG A 68 -1.08 -14.76 4.17
CA ARG A 68 -2.14 -14.45 3.21
C ARG A 68 -1.65 -13.84 1.90
N LEU A 69 -0.36 -13.51 1.84
CA LEU A 69 0.27 -12.97 0.63
C LEU A 69 1.02 -14.09 -0.08
N LYS A 70 0.59 -14.42 -1.30
CA LYS A 70 1.18 -15.49 -2.09
C LYS A 70 1.96 -14.90 -3.26
N GLY A 71 3.21 -15.32 -3.39
CA GLY A 71 4.08 -14.82 -4.44
C GLY A 71 5.33 -14.18 -3.87
N TYR A 72 5.98 -13.34 -4.66
CA TYR A 72 7.22 -12.68 -4.27
C TYR A 72 6.96 -11.22 -3.97
N PHE A 73 7.35 -10.79 -2.76
CA PHE A 73 7.18 -9.42 -2.30
C PHE A 73 8.48 -8.95 -1.66
N GLU A 74 8.91 -7.73 -2.00
CA GLU A 74 10.00 -7.09 -1.29
C GLU A 74 9.40 -6.32 -0.12
N VAL A 75 9.75 -6.70 1.09
CA VAL A 75 9.13 -6.15 2.31
C VAL A 75 10.17 -5.43 3.15
N ARG A 76 9.82 -4.25 3.59
CA ARG A 76 10.64 -3.44 4.49
C ARG A 76 9.83 -3.02 5.72
N LEU A 77 10.54 -2.71 6.79
CA LEU A 77 9.95 -2.23 8.04
C LEU A 77 10.47 -0.83 8.34
N THR A 78 9.59 0.05 8.79
CA THR A 78 9.98 1.41 9.15
C THR A 78 9.53 1.75 10.57
N ASN A 79 10.38 2.49 11.30
CA ASN A 79 10.05 3.02 12.61
C ASN A 79 9.21 4.29 12.53
N THR A 80 9.30 4.98 11.40
CA THR A 80 8.60 6.27 11.19
C THR A 80 7.52 6.07 10.14
N MET A 81 6.29 5.87 10.58
CA MET A 81 5.17 5.71 9.65
C MET A 81 4.42 7.02 9.49
N PRO A 82 4.10 7.41 8.27
CA PRO A 82 3.13 8.48 8.08
C PRO A 82 1.75 8.04 8.61
N ALA A 83 0.91 9.01 8.96
CA ALA A 83 -0.44 8.74 9.46
C ALA A 83 -1.34 8.10 8.40
N ALA A 84 -0.96 8.17 7.16
CA ALA A 84 -1.72 7.62 6.03
C ALA A 84 -0.89 6.60 5.26
N GLY A 85 -1.57 5.63 4.66
CA GLY A 85 -0.94 4.71 3.71
C GLY A 85 -0.96 5.30 2.31
N ILE A 86 -0.10 4.77 1.46
CA ILE A 86 -0.07 5.15 0.05
C ILE A 86 0.17 3.90 -0.80
N ILE A 87 -0.56 3.79 -1.90
CA ILE A 87 -0.29 2.78 -2.91
C ILE A 87 -0.06 3.46 -4.23
N LEU A 88 1.02 3.10 -4.92
CA LEU A 88 1.41 3.64 -6.20
C LEU A 88 1.51 2.48 -7.20
N VAL A 89 0.82 2.60 -8.32
CA VAL A 89 0.76 1.54 -9.34
C VAL A 89 1.34 2.05 -10.65
N ASP A 90 2.34 1.32 -11.19
CA ASP A 90 2.97 1.58 -12.48
C ASP A 90 3.54 3.01 -12.61
N GLU A 91 3.80 3.68 -11.49
CA GLU A 91 4.25 5.07 -11.46
C GLU A 91 3.29 6.03 -12.19
N LYS A 92 2.01 5.65 -12.28
CA LYS A 92 0.99 6.41 -13.02
C LYS A 92 -0.16 6.87 -12.15
N GLU A 93 -0.65 6.00 -11.27
CA GLU A 93 -1.77 6.30 -10.40
C GLU A 93 -1.43 5.97 -8.96
N PHE A 94 -2.01 6.70 -8.03
CA PHE A 94 -1.80 6.43 -6.63
C PHE A 94 -3.04 6.75 -5.82
N CYS A 95 -3.13 6.12 -4.67
CA CYS A 95 -4.19 6.37 -3.69
C CYS A 95 -3.54 6.63 -2.34
N VAL A 96 -3.94 7.70 -1.68
CA VAL A 96 -3.50 8.04 -0.33
C VAL A 96 -4.70 7.90 0.57
N GLY A 97 -4.56 7.14 1.66
CA GLY A 97 -5.68 6.94 2.55
C GLY A 97 -5.24 6.75 3.99
N GLY A 98 -6.11 7.13 4.91
CA GLY A 98 -5.85 6.99 6.33
C GLY A 98 -7.14 7.07 7.13
N LEU A 99 -7.01 6.87 8.42
CA LEU A 99 -8.14 7.01 9.34
C LEU A 99 -8.49 8.48 9.49
N ASP A 100 -9.78 8.76 9.49
CA ASP A 100 -10.27 10.10 9.77
C ASP A 100 -10.18 10.33 11.28
N VAL A 101 -9.08 10.93 11.67
CA VAL A 101 -8.84 11.33 13.07
C VAL A 101 -9.05 12.83 13.12
N PRO A 102 -9.87 13.39 13.96
CA PRO A 102 -10.24 12.99 15.32
C PRO A 102 -11.62 12.39 15.47
N ASP A 103 -12.25 11.97 14.42
CA ASP A 103 -13.60 11.44 14.51
C ASP A 103 -13.57 10.06 15.19
N SER A 104 -14.45 9.87 16.14
CA SER A 104 -14.58 8.62 16.88
C SER A 104 -15.11 7.46 16.02
N MET A 105 -15.46 7.71 14.77
CA MET A 105 -16.08 6.71 13.91
C MET A 105 -15.10 5.89 13.10
N ASN A 106 -13.80 6.14 13.23
CA ASN A 106 -12.75 5.36 12.54
C ASN A 106 -13.00 5.19 11.03
N THR A 107 -13.46 6.26 10.39
CA THR A 107 -13.73 6.24 8.95
C THR A 107 -12.42 6.32 8.17
N LEU A 108 -12.25 5.40 7.20
CA LEU A 108 -11.14 5.48 6.27
C LEU A 108 -11.47 6.49 5.18
N LEU A 109 -10.60 7.47 5.00
CA LEU A 109 -10.70 8.44 3.91
C LEU A 109 -9.51 8.28 2.98
N GLY A 110 -9.77 8.41 1.71
CA GLY A 110 -8.71 8.28 0.72
C GLY A 110 -8.90 9.19 -0.46
N MET A 111 -7.84 9.34 -1.22
CA MET A 111 -7.82 10.16 -2.42
C MET A 111 -7.06 9.41 -3.50
N TRP A 112 -7.73 9.17 -4.62
CA TRP A 112 -7.11 8.51 -5.78
C TRP A 112 -6.80 9.55 -6.85
N MET A 113 -5.62 9.42 -7.46
CA MET A 113 -5.17 10.30 -8.52
C MET A 113 -4.53 9.52 -9.64
N ASN A 114 -4.80 9.96 -10.87
CA ASN A 114 -4.15 9.43 -12.07
C ASN A 114 -3.53 10.62 -12.81
N GLN A 115 -2.37 11.05 -12.32
CA GLN A 115 -1.63 12.18 -12.88
C GLN A 115 -0.15 11.93 -12.71
N SER A 116 0.58 11.85 -13.83
CA SER A 116 1.96 11.39 -13.85
C SER A 116 2.94 12.25 -13.05
N GLU A 117 2.75 13.57 -13.03
CA GLU A 117 3.64 14.46 -12.27
C GLU A 117 3.50 14.22 -10.76
N LEU A 118 2.26 14.06 -10.29
CA LEU A 118 2.02 13.77 -8.88
C LEU A 118 2.44 12.35 -8.53
N ALA A 119 2.27 11.40 -9.44
CA ALA A 119 2.74 10.04 -9.25
C ALA A 119 4.26 9.99 -9.12
N SER A 120 4.99 10.82 -9.88
CA SER A 120 6.44 10.93 -9.75
C SER A 120 6.85 11.45 -8.38
N LEU A 121 6.10 12.42 -7.84
CA LEU A 121 6.36 12.93 -6.49
C LEU A 121 6.08 11.85 -5.45
N ALA A 122 5.00 11.10 -5.60
CA ALA A 122 4.68 9.98 -4.71
C ALA A 122 5.79 8.92 -4.74
N LYS A 123 6.37 8.67 -5.90
CA LYS A 123 7.49 7.74 -6.07
C LYS A 123 8.73 8.20 -5.32
N LEU A 124 9.04 9.49 -5.36
CA LEU A 124 10.16 10.04 -4.61
C LEU A 124 9.97 9.85 -3.11
N ILE A 125 8.77 10.11 -2.61
CA ILE A 125 8.43 9.91 -1.20
C ILE A 125 8.59 8.44 -0.83
N PHE A 126 8.02 7.54 -1.63
CA PHE A 126 8.12 6.11 -1.39
C PHE A 126 9.59 5.66 -1.35
N ASN A 127 10.37 6.03 -2.36
CA ASN A 127 11.77 5.62 -2.44
C ASN A 127 12.58 6.11 -1.24
N ASN A 128 12.34 7.34 -0.79
CA ASN A 128 13.02 7.89 0.37
C ASN A 128 12.76 7.05 1.62
N ILE A 129 11.50 6.71 1.86
CA ILE A 129 11.12 5.89 3.02
C ILE A 129 11.66 4.48 2.87
N TYR A 130 11.56 3.92 1.67
CA TYR A 130 12.00 2.56 1.39
C TYR A 130 13.50 2.39 1.64
N GLU A 131 14.32 3.31 1.14
CA GLU A 131 15.77 3.26 1.29
C GLU A 131 16.23 3.42 2.75
N ASN A 132 15.42 4.07 3.57
CA ASN A 132 15.71 4.27 4.99
C ASN A 132 15.02 3.26 5.90
N SER A 133 14.42 2.23 5.33
CA SER A 133 13.72 1.18 6.06
C SER A 133 14.57 -0.08 6.18
N GLU A 134 14.27 -0.92 7.16
CA GLU A 134 14.96 -2.20 7.36
C GLU A 134 14.42 -3.25 6.38
N ILE A 135 15.32 -4.06 5.84
CA ILE A 135 14.91 -5.22 5.06
C ILE A 135 14.26 -6.23 6.02
N TYR A 136 13.07 -6.69 5.68
CA TYR A 136 12.42 -7.74 6.44
C TYR A 136 12.91 -9.10 5.96
N SER A 137 13.40 -9.91 6.89
CA SER A 137 13.72 -11.30 6.63
C SER A 137 13.10 -12.17 7.72
N SER A 138 12.29 -13.11 7.29
CA SER A 138 11.63 -14.04 8.21
C SER A 138 12.54 -15.17 8.65
#